data_71e2dde4aa057b6a5babba9a3e6c8d0d
#
_entry.id   71e2dde4aa057b6a5babba9a3e6c8d0d
#
_cell.length_a   1.000
_cell.length_b   1.000
_cell.length_c   1.000
_cell.angle_alpha   90.00
_cell.angle_beta   90.00
_cell.angle_gamma   90.00
#
_symmetry.space_group_name_H-M   'P 1'
#
loop_
_entity.id
_entity.type
_entity.pdbx_description
1 polymer ?
#
loop_
_entity_poly.entity_id
_entity_poly.type
_entity_poly.pdbx_seq_one_letter_code
_entity_poly.pdbx_strand_id
1 'polypeptide(L)'
;VLAISSGLAAFFGWYFVAGATLIVALTFAVSTVVIACPDALGLATPTAVAVGTGIGAKHNILIKDAATLENASKISAIVLDKTGTLTEGKPIVTDIVTFNGFNEQEILRYEASVEAGSNHPLAKAIMEEAAKKGATPLESINKFESVAGYGLKAVIKEKIVFAGKEKLLTDNGIVIGSARAILDRLVSEGKTLSLIGVDGKLAGVIAAADTVKPSAKKAIAALKGLGIEVAMITGDHRKVAEVVGKELG
;
A
#
# COMPACT_ATOMS: atom_id res chain seq x y z
N VAL A 1 9.53 -38.12 -29.05
CA VAL A 1 10.18 -38.83 -30.18
C VAL A 1 11.50 -39.45 -29.72
N LEU A 2 12.44 -38.71 -29.13
CA LEU A 2 13.77 -39.23 -28.72
C LEU A 2 13.67 -40.42 -27.74
N ALA A 3 12.83 -40.36 -26.71
CA ALA A 3 12.67 -41.43 -25.73
C ALA A 3 12.19 -42.77 -26.36
N ILE A 4 11.20 -42.69 -27.28
CA ILE A 4 10.69 -43.86 -27.97
C ILE A 4 11.72 -44.42 -28.92
N SER A 5 12.40 -43.56 -29.70
CA SER A 5 13.47 -44.02 -30.61
C SER A 5 14.65 -44.66 -29.89
N SER A 6 15.04 -44.08 -28.69
CA SER A 6 16.09 -44.67 -27.85
C SER A 6 15.68 -46.04 -27.29
N GLY A 7 14.44 -46.15 -26.84
CA GLY A 7 13.88 -47.43 -26.35
C GLY A 7 13.85 -48.50 -27.42
N LEU A 8 13.42 -48.17 -28.65
CA LEU A 8 13.45 -49.09 -29.76
C LEU A 8 14.87 -49.47 -30.13
N ALA A 9 15.80 -48.51 -30.20
CA ALA A 9 17.22 -48.80 -30.47
C ALA A 9 17.82 -49.74 -29.40
N ALA A 10 17.49 -49.52 -28.15
CA ALA A 10 17.91 -50.39 -27.04
C ALA A 10 17.33 -51.82 -27.23
N PHE A 11 16.05 -51.92 -27.54
CA PHE A 11 15.38 -53.22 -27.82
C PHE A 11 16.10 -53.99 -28.93
N PHE A 12 16.24 -53.37 -30.07
CA PHE A 12 16.87 -54.04 -31.28
C PHE A 12 18.35 -54.36 -31.03
N GLY A 13 19.09 -53.48 -30.36
CA GLY A 13 20.48 -53.73 -29.97
C GLY A 13 20.63 -54.94 -29.07
N TRP A 14 19.88 -55.03 -28.01
CA TRP A 14 19.96 -56.16 -27.08
C TRP A 14 19.39 -57.47 -27.67
N TYR A 15 18.31 -57.43 -28.42
CA TYR A 15 17.69 -58.64 -28.96
C TYR A 15 18.42 -59.21 -30.17
N PHE A 16 18.79 -58.38 -31.15
CA PHE A 16 19.37 -58.86 -32.42
C PHE A 16 20.92 -58.84 -32.43
N VAL A 17 21.55 -57.89 -31.73
CA VAL A 17 23.00 -57.78 -31.75
C VAL A 17 23.66 -58.53 -30.56
N ALA A 18 23.10 -58.36 -29.36
CA ALA A 18 23.62 -59.03 -28.16
C ALA A 18 23.07 -60.45 -27.93
N GLY A 19 22.05 -60.89 -28.72
CA GLY A 19 21.46 -62.20 -28.59
C GLY A 19 20.72 -62.42 -27.23
N ALA A 20 20.29 -61.32 -26.60
CA ALA A 20 19.60 -61.42 -25.30
C ALA A 20 18.20 -62.02 -25.45
N THR A 21 17.65 -62.60 -24.37
CA THR A 21 16.23 -63.04 -24.36
C THR A 21 15.28 -61.89 -24.52
N LEU A 22 14.09 -62.19 -25.03
CA LEU A 22 13.01 -61.16 -25.24
C LEU A 22 12.73 -60.34 -23.97
N ILE A 23 12.70 -61.01 -22.81
CA ILE A 23 12.44 -60.38 -21.54
C ILE A 23 13.54 -59.36 -21.18
N VAL A 24 14.78 -59.73 -21.39
CA VAL A 24 15.95 -58.84 -21.12
C VAL A 24 15.93 -57.64 -22.06
N ALA A 25 15.72 -57.88 -23.38
CA ALA A 25 15.65 -56.79 -24.37
C ALA A 25 14.49 -55.81 -24.08
N LEU A 26 13.31 -56.32 -23.69
CA LEU A 26 12.17 -55.53 -23.25
C LEU A 26 12.47 -54.72 -21.99
N THR A 27 13.11 -55.34 -21.00
CA THR A 27 13.49 -54.66 -19.75
C THR A 27 14.39 -53.46 -20.03
N PHE A 28 15.42 -53.62 -20.86
CA PHE A 28 16.31 -52.50 -21.21
C PHE A 28 15.62 -51.44 -22.07
N ALA A 29 14.70 -51.83 -22.98
CA ALA A 29 13.92 -50.88 -23.75
C ALA A 29 13.01 -50.02 -22.89
N VAL A 30 12.27 -50.66 -21.96
CA VAL A 30 11.38 -49.96 -21.02
C VAL A 30 12.17 -49.04 -20.09
N SER A 31 13.27 -49.57 -19.53
CA SER A 31 14.16 -48.75 -18.66
C SER A 31 14.69 -47.52 -19.38
N THR A 32 15.11 -47.68 -20.65
CA THR A 32 15.59 -46.55 -21.46
C THR A 32 14.50 -45.48 -21.67
N VAL A 33 13.25 -45.90 -21.96
CA VAL A 33 12.12 -44.98 -22.12
C VAL A 33 11.79 -44.28 -20.80
N VAL A 34 11.78 -45.03 -19.71
CA VAL A 34 11.49 -44.46 -18.35
C VAL A 34 12.57 -43.48 -17.91
N ILE A 35 13.84 -43.78 -18.11
CA ILE A 35 14.94 -42.89 -17.77
C ILE A 35 14.92 -41.63 -18.68
N ALA A 36 14.56 -41.77 -19.95
CA ALA A 36 14.40 -40.65 -20.86
C ALA A 36 13.14 -39.83 -20.63
N CYS A 37 12.21 -40.33 -19.78
CA CYS A 37 11.04 -39.55 -19.37
C CYS A 37 11.51 -38.45 -18.41
N PRO A 38 11.15 -37.16 -18.65
CA PRO A 38 11.57 -36.08 -17.76
C PRO A 38 10.74 -36.08 -16.45
N ASP A 39 10.90 -37.14 -15.63
CA ASP A 39 10.22 -37.25 -14.33
C ASP A 39 10.49 -36.05 -13.41
N ALA A 40 11.69 -35.48 -13.51
CA ALA A 40 12.03 -34.23 -12.83
C ALA A 40 11.09 -33.08 -13.22
N LEU A 41 10.70 -33.00 -14.50
CA LEU A 41 9.76 -31.99 -15.00
C LEU A 41 8.30 -32.36 -14.71
N GLY A 42 7.99 -33.67 -14.70
CA GLY A 42 6.63 -34.18 -14.51
C GLY A 42 6.16 -34.24 -13.05
N LEU A 43 7.09 -34.41 -12.10
CA LEU A 43 6.77 -34.57 -10.67
C LEU A 43 7.41 -33.48 -9.79
N ALA A 44 8.68 -33.15 -9.99
CA ALA A 44 9.38 -32.24 -9.09
C ALA A 44 8.80 -30.81 -9.15
N THR A 45 8.57 -30.27 -10.34
CA THR A 45 8.03 -28.92 -10.49
C THR A 45 6.60 -28.78 -9.95
N PRO A 46 5.62 -29.63 -10.31
CA PRO A 46 4.29 -29.58 -9.71
C PRO A 46 4.31 -29.76 -8.20
N THR A 47 5.15 -30.66 -7.68
CA THR A 47 5.28 -30.88 -6.23
C THR A 47 5.84 -29.64 -5.53
N ALA A 48 6.90 -29.03 -6.06
CA ALA A 48 7.46 -27.79 -5.50
C ALA A 48 6.44 -26.65 -5.49
N VAL A 49 5.67 -26.50 -6.58
CA VAL A 49 4.58 -25.50 -6.66
C VAL A 49 3.48 -25.82 -5.65
N ALA A 50 3.03 -27.07 -5.53
CA ALA A 50 2.00 -27.47 -4.57
C ALA A 50 2.43 -27.22 -3.12
N VAL A 51 3.68 -27.58 -2.77
CA VAL A 51 4.24 -27.31 -1.45
C VAL A 51 4.38 -25.82 -1.19
N GLY A 52 4.94 -25.07 -2.15
CA GLY A 52 5.12 -23.61 -2.04
C GLY A 52 3.80 -22.88 -1.87
N THR A 53 2.80 -23.19 -2.67
CA THR A 53 1.46 -22.59 -2.55
C THR A 53 0.77 -23.01 -1.25
N GLY A 54 0.95 -24.26 -0.81
CA GLY A 54 0.43 -24.76 0.46
C GLY A 54 1.04 -24.04 1.69
N ILE A 55 2.35 -23.75 1.65
CA ILE A 55 3.02 -22.95 2.68
C ILE A 55 2.50 -21.50 2.63
N GLY A 56 2.39 -20.93 1.44
CA GLY A 56 1.80 -19.59 1.26
C GLY A 56 0.42 -19.48 1.91
N ALA A 57 -0.47 -20.43 1.62
CA ALA A 57 -1.84 -20.46 2.15
C ALA A 57 -1.86 -20.54 3.69
N LYS A 58 -0.94 -21.29 4.32
CA LYS A 58 -0.81 -21.33 5.79
C LYS A 58 -0.46 -19.98 6.41
N HIS A 59 0.15 -19.09 5.63
CA HIS A 59 0.49 -17.73 6.03
C HIS A 59 -0.47 -16.68 5.47
N ASN A 60 -1.67 -17.06 5.02
CA ASN A 60 -2.67 -16.20 4.39
C ASN A 60 -2.18 -15.52 3.09
N ILE A 61 -1.22 -16.12 2.40
CA ILE A 61 -0.71 -15.67 1.10
C ILE A 61 -1.30 -16.57 0.01
N LEU A 62 -2.23 -16.03 -0.76
CA LEU A 62 -2.85 -16.75 -1.87
C LEU A 62 -2.03 -16.54 -3.15
N ILE A 63 -1.47 -17.63 -3.68
CA ILE A 63 -0.68 -17.64 -4.91
C ILE A 63 -1.59 -18.12 -6.04
N LYS A 64 -1.76 -17.29 -7.06
CA LYS A 64 -2.69 -17.52 -8.16
C LYS A 64 -2.31 -18.73 -9.02
N ASP A 65 -1.04 -18.82 -9.39
CA ASP A 65 -0.51 -19.84 -10.29
C ASP A 65 1.01 -20.02 -10.11
N ALA A 66 1.56 -21.04 -10.79
CA ALA A 66 2.98 -21.36 -10.76
C ALA A 66 3.85 -20.24 -11.35
N ALA A 67 3.37 -19.55 -12.39
CA ALA A 67 4.08 -18.44 -13.01
C ALA A 67 4.22 -17.26 -12.04
N THR A 68 3.19 -16.97 -11.26
CA THR A 68 3.23 -15.95 -10.20
C THR A 68 4.28 -16.29 -9.15
N LEU A 69 4.35 -17.57 -8.72
CA LEU A 69 5.36 -18.02 -7.75
C LEU A 69 6.78 -17.88 -8.30
N GLU A 70 6.99 -18.26 -9.57
CA GLU A 70 8.28 -18.11 -10.24
C GLU A 70 8.67 -16.64 -10.41
N ASN A 71 7.73 -15.79 -10.86
CA ASN A 71 7.99 -14.38 -11.06
C ASN A 71 8.28 -13.65 -9.74
N ALA A 72 7.66 -14.06 -8.62
CA ALA A 72 7.93 -13.50 -7.30
C ALA A 72 9.42 -13.63 -6.91
N SER A 73 10.11 -14.69 -7.36
CA SER A 73 11.53 -14.88 -7.11
C SER A 73 12.45 -13.95 -7.93
N LYS A 74 11.91 -13.28 -8.95
CA LYS A 74 12.64 -12.40 -9.89
C LYS A 74 12.41 -10.91 -9.62
N ILE A 75 11.62 -10.58 -8.58
CA ILE A 75 11.32 -9.20 -8.24
C ILE A 75 12.59 -8.50 -7.78
N SER A 76 12.92 -7.37 -8.40
CA SER A 76 14.05 -6.51 -8.05
C SER A 76 13.62 -5.23 -7.34
N ALA A 77 12.36 -4.83 -7.46
CA ALA A 77 11.82 -3.64 -6.81
C ALA A 77 10.37 -3.86 -6.37
N ILE A 78 9.99 -3.21 -5.27
CA ILE A 78 8.62 -3.21 -4.74
C ILE A 78 8.20 -1.79 -4.42
N VAL A 79 6.96 -1.45 -4.77
CA VAL A 79 6.34 -0.18 -4.41
C VAL A 79 5.27 -0.45 -3.37
N LEU A 80 5.38 0.18 -2.21
CA LEU A 80 4.46 0.02 -1.09
C LEU A 80 3.66 1.31 -0.89
N ASP A 81 2.35 1.18 -0.75
CA ASP A 81 1.54 2.31 -0.32
C ASP A 81 1.82 2.66 1.15
N LYS A 82 1.76 3.96 1.48
CA LYS A 82 1.97 4.42 2.85
C LYS A 82 0.80 4.06 3.75
N THR A 83 -0.40 4.55 3.40
CA THR A 83 -1.55 4.58 4.31
C THR A 83 -2.22 3.22 4.43
N GLY A 84 -2.27 2.64 5.64
CA GLY A 84 -2.86 1.32 5.89
C GLY A 84 -1.96 0.14 5.51
N THR A 85 -0.87 0.36 4.76
CA THR A 85 0.13 -0.66 4.40
C THR A 85 1.36 -0.54 5.29
N LEU A 86 2.10 0.56 5.20
CA LEU A 86 3.27 0.84 6.05
C LEU A 86 2.87 1.45 7.41
N THR A 87 1.73 2.11 7.45
CA THR A 87 1.14 2.69 8.65
C THR A 87 -0.13 1.93 9.06
N GLU A 88 -0.64 2.20 10.26
CA GLU A 88 -1.86 1.56 10.79
C GLU A 88 -3.13 1.94 9.99
N GLY A 89 -3.08 3.03 9.21
CA GLY A 89 -4.22 3.57 8.47
C GLY A 89 -5.28 4.20 9.40
N LYS A 90 -4.87 4.54 10.61
CA LYS A 90 -5.70 5.17 11.65
C LYS A 90 -5.02 6.45 12.14
N PRO A 91 -5.04 7.51 11.31
CA PRO A 91 -4.47 8.78 11.75
C PRO A 91 -5.20 9.28 13.00
N ILE A 92 -4.47 9.96 13.85
CA ILE A 92 -4.99 10.67 15.02
C ILE A 92 -4.66 12.15 14.89
N VAL A 93 -5.58 13.02 15.28
CA VAL A 93 -5.31 14.46 15.36
C VAL A 93 -4.32 14.70 16.48
N THR A 94 -3.20 15.35 16.15
CA THR A 94 -2.10 15.62 17.10
C THR A 94 -2.03 17.09 17.47
N ASP A 95 -2.39 18.00 16.56
CA ASP A 95 -2.32 19.44 16.79
C ASP A 95 -3.50 20.13 16.11
N ILE A 96 -3.98 21.18 16.77
CA ILE A 96 -4.95 22.14 16.24
C ILE A 96 -4.38 23.51 16.49
N VAL A 97 -4.13 24.25 15.42
CA VAL A 97 -3.59 25.61 15.50
C VAL A 97 -4.60 26.59 14.93
N THR A 98 -4.92 27.60 15.68
CA THR A 98 -5.96 28.59 15.35
C THR A 98 -5.33 29.91 14.89
N PHE A 99 -6.02 30.60 14.00
CA PHE A 99 -5.60 31.89 13.45
C PHE A 99 -6.80 32.86 13.42
N ASN A 100 -6.52 34.16 13.31
CA ASN A 100 -7.49 35.23 13.06
C ASN A 100 -8.69 35.25 14.03
N GLY A 101 -8.46 34.85 15.30
CA GLY A 101 -9.48 34.89 16.35
C GLY A 101 -10.46 33.70 16.38
N PHE A 102 -10.27 32.70 15.56
CA PHE A 102 -11.02 31.45 15.66
C PHE A 102 -10.56 30.63 16.86
N ASN A 103 -11.43 29.81 17.43
CA ASN A 103 -11.11 28.86 18.47
C ASN A 103 -11.09 27.42 17.96
N GLU A 104 -10.52 26.49 18.74
CA GLU A 104 -10.36 25.07 18.35
C GLU A 104 -11.71 24.39 18.06
N GLN A 105 -12.74 24.69 18.85
CA GLN A 105 -14.06 24.08 18.67
C GLN A 105 -14.72 24.53 17.38
N GLU A 106 -14.57 25.81 16.99
CA GLU A 106 -15.08 26.32 15.74
C GLU A 106 -14.39 25.65 14.54
N ILE A 107 -13.05 25.54 14.59
CA ILE A 107 -12.28 24.89 13.52
C ILE A 107 -12.67 23.43 13.37
N LEU A 108 -12.71 22.68 14.49
CA LEU A 108 -13.14 21.28 14.46
C LEU A 108 -14.57 21.12 13.96
N ARG A 109 -15.47 22.02 14.34
CA ARG A 109 -16.87 21.98 13.90
C ARG A 109 -16.99 22.23 12.40
N TYR A 110 -16.30 23.23 11.84
CA TYR A 110 -16.28 23.48 10.40
C TYR A 110 -15.68 22.30 9.64
N GLU A 111 -14.50 21.86 10.04
CA GLU A 111 -13.82 20.76 9.35
C GLU A 111 -14.62 19.46 9.42
N ALA A 112 -15.08 19.06 10.60
CA ALA A 112 -15.89 17.86 10.77
C ALA A 112 -17.21 17.93 9.99
N SER A 113 -17.82 19.13 9.91
CA SER A 113 -19.04 19.30 9.10
C SER A 113 -18.75 19.06 7.62
N VAL A 114 -17.66 19.62 7.09
CA VAL A 114 -17.28 19.46 5.68
C VAL A 114 -16.88 18.02 5.38
N GLU A 115 -16.22 17.35 6.30
CA GLU A 115 -15.74 15.96 6.15
C GLU A 115 -16.79 14.89 6.50
N ALA A 116 -17.98 15.27 6.98
CA ALA A 116 -19.00 14.32 7.46
C ALA A 116 -19.45 13.29 6.42
N GLY A 117 -19.33 13.61 5.12
CA GLY A 117 -19.61 12.69 4.01
C GLY A 117 -18.39 11.97 3.45
N SER A 118 -17.21 12.20 3.98
CA SER A 118 -15.95 11.68 3.47
C SER A 118 -15.59 10.31 4.10
N ASN A 119 -15.14 9.38 3.27
CA ASN A 119 -14.60 8.10 3.75
C ASN A 119 -13.08 8.13 3.97
N HIS A 120 -12.45 9.30 3.85
CA HIS A 120 -11.01 9.43 4.02
C HIS A 120 -10.60 9.15 5.49
N PRO A 121 -9.49 8.44 5.77
CA PRO A 121 -9.03 8.16 7.15
C PRO A 121 -8.87 9.43 8.00
N LEU A 122 -8.38 10.53 7.41
CA LEU A 122 -8.24 11.82 8.09
C LEU A 122 -9.60 12.39 8.54
N ALA A 123 -10.65 12.25 7.71
CA ALA A 123 -12.00 12.67 8.07
C ALA A 123 -12.50 11.98 9.34
N LYS A 124 -12.27 10.67 9.45
CA LYS A 124 -12.64 9.91 10.65
C LYS A 124 -11.91 10.42 11.89
N ALA A 125 -10.59 10.67 11.78
CA ALA A 125 -9.81 11.22 12.88
C ALA A 125 -10.32 12.59 13.35
N ILE A 126 -10.67 13.46 12.40
CA ILE A 126 -11.24 14.79 12.70
C ILE A 126 -12.60 14.68 13.35
N MET A 127 -13.47 13.79 12.85
CA MET A 127 -14.79 13.53 13.44
C MET A 127 -14.68 13.01 14.88
N GLU A 128 -13.78 12.08 15.14
CA GLU A 128 -13.53 11.54 16.47
C GLU A 128 -13.02 12.63 17.42
N GLU A 129 -12.09 13.47 16.97
CA GLU A 129 -11.56 14.56 17.78
C GLU A 129 -12.61 15.65 18.03
N ALA A 130 -13.43 15.97 17.04
CA ALA A 130 -14.57 16.90 17.19
C ALA A 130 -15.56 16.41 18.26
N ALA A 131 -15.87 15.12 18.27
CA ALA A 131 -16.74 14.53 19.29
C ALA A 131 -16.10 14.59 20.67
N LYS A 132 -14.81 14.27 20.84
CA LYS A 132 -14.08 14.32 22.10
C LYS A 132 -14.04 15.73 22.69
N LYS A 133 -13.84 16.74 21.84
CA LYS A 133 -13.73 18.16 22.28
C LYS A 133 -15.08 18.88 22.33
N GLY A 134 -16.21 18.18 22.14
CA GLY A 134 -17.54 18.76 22.21
C GLY A 134 -17.85 19.73 21.07
N ALA A 135 -17.19 19.60 19.91
CA ALA A 135 -17.46 20.40 18.73
C ALA A 135 -18.67 19.88 17.93
N THR A 136 -19.62 19.26 18.61
CA THR A 136 -20.89 18.75 18.08
C THR A 136 -22.04 19.56 18.69
N PRO A 137 -23.27 19.61 18.05
CA PRO A 137 -23.59 19.00 16.76
C PRO A 137 -22.87 19.66 15.58
N LEU A 138 -22.75 18.89 14.47
CA LEU A 138 -22.18 19.40 13.24
C LEU A 138 -23.13 20.41 12.58
N GLU A 139 -22.55 21.31 11.78
CA GLU A 139 -23.32 22.33 11.08
C GLU A 139 -23.92 21.78 9.78
N SER A 140 -25.10 22.28 9.42
CA SER A 140 -25.75 21.95 8.15
C SER A 140 -24.98 22.58 6.97
N ILE A 141 -24.74 21.79 5.93
CA ILE A 141 -24.08 22.24 4.70
C ILE A 141 -25.14 22.57 3.65
N ASN A 142 -25.11 23.79 3.11
CA ASN A 142 -26.02 24.22 2.05
C ASN A 142 -25.50 23.88 0.63
N LYS A 143 -24.19 23.96 0.42
CA LYS A 143 -23.52 23.62 -0.84
C LYS A 143 -22.21 22.90 -0.52
N PHE A 144 -21.89 21.89 -1.33
CA PHE A 144 -20.69 21.06 -1.18
C PHE A 144 -20.03 20.82 -2.53
N GLU A 145 -18.73 20.98 -2.58
CA GLU A 145 -17.90 20.74 -3.76
C GLU A 145 -16.61 20.04 -3.34
N SER A 146 -16.30 18.92 -3.98
CA SER A 146 -15.01 18.24 -3.80
C SER A 146 -14.06 18.66 -4.92
N VAL A 147 -12.91 19.24 -4.53
CA VAL A 147 -11.84 19.62 -5.44
C VAL A 147 -10.80 18.51 -5.45
N ALA A 148 -10.85 17.67 -6.48
CA ALA A 148 -10.06 16.45 -6.57
C ALA A 148 -8.56 16.69 -6.32
N GLY A 149 -8.01 15.98 -5.31
CA GLY A 149 -6.60 16.06 -4.94
C GLY A 149 -6.19 17.27 -4.08
N TYR A 150 -7.12 18.24 -3.84
CA TYR A 150 -6.81 19.46 -3.09
C TYR A 150 -7.65 19.60 -1.80
N GLY A 151 -8.89 19.16 -1.78
CA GLY A 151 -9.74 19.25 -0.61
C GLY A 151 -11.20 19.52 -0.93
N LEU A 152 -11.88 20.16 0.01
CA LEU A 152 -13.32 20.35 0.01
C LEU A 152 -13.68 21.83 0.15
N LYS A 153 -14.78 22.23 -0.45
CA LYS A 153 -15.39 23.55 -0.31
C LYS A 153 -16.86 23.39 0.07
N ALA A 154 -17.30 24.13 1.04
CA ALA A 154 -18.69 24.08 1.48
C ALA A 154 -19.23 25.49 1.85
N VAL A 155 -20.54 25.61 1.90
CA VAL A 155 -21.20 26.80 2.47
C VAL A 155 -21.92 26.35 3.73
N ILE A 156 -21.51 26.93 4.86
CA ILE A 156 -22.03 26.64 6.20
C ILE A 156 -22.51 27.94 6.83
N LYS A 157 -23.81 28.06 7.14
CA LYS A 157 -24.41 29.31 7.69
C LYS A 157 -23.97 30.56 6.91
N GLU A 158 -24.11 30.50 5.59
CA GLU A 158 -23.74 31.57 4.65
C GLU A 158 -22.25 31.85 4.52
N LYS A 159 -21.39 31.22 5.32
CA LYS A 159 -19.93 31.34 5.24
C LYS A 159 -19.36 30.33 4.26
N ILE A 160 -18.40 30.77 3.45
CA ILE A 160 -17.63 29.89 2.55
C ILE A 160 -16.49 29.25 3.35
N VAL A 161 -16.52 27.92 3.45
CA VAL A 161 -15.51 27.14 4.16
C VAL A 161 -14.71 26.32 3.17
N PHE A 162 -13.39 26.38 3.27
CA PHE A 162 -12.43 25.55 2.55
C PHE A 162 -11.72 24.65 3.55
N ALA A 163 -11.58 23.36 3.21
CA ALA A 163 -10.87 22.37 4.02
C ALA A 163 -9.93 21.55 3.13
N GLY A 164 -8.64 21.53 3.42
CA GLY A 164 -7.69 20.74 2.62
C GLY A 164 -6.28 21.28 2.53
N LYS A 165 -5.65 21.07 1.36
CA LYS A 165 -4.25 21.45 1.11
C LYS A 165 -4.09 22.95 0.97
N GLU A 166 -2.88 23.42 1.27
CA GLU A 166 -2.46 24.83 1.10
C GLU A 166 -2.88 25.43 -0.24
N LYS A 167 -2.67 24.69 -1.34
CA LYS A 167 -2.99 25.14 -2.69
C LYS A 167 -4.48 25.47 -2.85
N LEU A 168 -5.38 24.73 -2.26
CA LEU A 168 -6.81 25.03 -2.32
C LEU A 168 -7.12 26.43 -1.74
N LEU A 169 -6.50 26.75 -0.61
CA LEU A 169 -6.73 28.02 0.07
C LEU A 169 -6.10 29.18 -0.72
N THR A 170 -4.86 29.02 -1.16
CA THR A 170 -4.14 30.08 -1.90
C THR A 170 -4.78 30.38 -3.25
N ASP A 171 -5.25 29.37 -3.98
CA ASP A 171 -5.96 29.54 -5.26
C ASP A 171 -7.32 30.29 -5.06
N ASN A 172 -7.86 30.28 -3.84
CA ASN A 172 -9.06 31.05 -3.45
C ASN A 172 -8.74 32.35 -2.69
N GLY A 173 -7.51 32.84 -2.78
CA GLY A 173 -7.09 34.14 -2.27
C GLY A 173 -6.85 34.20 -0.75
N ILE A 174 -6.82 33.07 -0.06
CA ILE A 174 -6.56 33.01 1.38
C ILE A 174 -5.07 33.09 1.66
N VAL A 175 -4.66 34.12 2.39
CA VAL A 175 -3.25 34.36 2.75
C VAL A 175 -2.85 33.46 3.92
N ILE A 176 -1.80 32.67 3.72
CA ILE A 176 -1.28 31.71 4.72
C ILE A 176 0.11 32.10 5.28
N GLY A 177 0.62 33.27 4.91
CA GLY A 177 1.99 33.69 5.27
C GLY A 177 2.32 33.64 6.77
N SER A 178 1.38 34.06 7.63
CA SER A 178 1.51 34.02 9.08
C SER A 178 1.61 32.60 9.66
N ALA A 179 1.13 31.59 8.94
CA ALA A 179 1.16 30.21 9.38
C ALA A 179 2.40 29.44 8.88
N ARG A 180 3.20 30.00 7.95
CA ARG A 180 4.27 29.28 7.24
C ARG A 180 5.22 28.53 8.17
N ALA A 181 5.76 29.20 9.19
CA ALA A 181 6.70 28.56 10.13
C ALA A 181 6.08 27.36 10.88
N ILE A 182 4.79 27.47 11.22
CA ILE A 182 4.04 26.41 11.90
C ILE A 182 3.79 25.24 10.94
N LEU A 183 3.37 25.52 9.69
CA LEU A 183 3.16 24.50 8.68
C LEU A 183 4.45 23.74 8.39
N ASP A 184 5.56 24.43 8.18
CA ASP A 184 6.86 23.83 7.93
C ASP A 184 7.33 22.94 9.09
N ARG A 185 7.10 23.37 10.34
CA ARG A 185 7.39 22.55 11.54
C ARG A 185 6.57 21.27 11.55
N LEU A 186 5.24 21.38 11.44
CA LEU A 186 4.34 20.21 11.48
C LEU A 186 4.62 19.21 10.35
N VAL A 187 4.92 19.71 9.15
CA VAL A 187 5.34 18.87 8.02
C VAL A 187 6.68 18.19 8.30
N SER A 188 7.64 18.88 8.92
CA SER A 188 8.93 18.29 9.31
C SER A 188 8.81 17.22 10.41
N GLU A 189 7.72 17.25 11.17
CA GLU A 189 7.35 16.21 12.14
C GLU A 189 6.61 15.02 11.49
N GLY A 190 6.49 14.96 10.16
CA GLY A 190 5.85 13.86 9.44
C GLY A 190 4.31 13.88 9.48
N LYS A 191 3.70 15.03 9.84
CA LYS A 191 2.25 15.15 9.98
C LYS A 191 1.57 15.55 8.68
N THR A 192 0.40 14.99 8.45
CA THR A 192 -0.50 15.40 7.36
C THR A 192 -1.34 16.56 7.84
N LEU A 193 -1.44 17.61 7.01
CA LEU A 193 -2.13 18.85 7.37
C LEU A 193 -3.43 19.02 6.60
N SER A 194 -4.49 19.44 7.29
CA SER A 194 -5.66 20.06 6.69
C SER A 194 -5.75 21.51 7.14
N LEU A 195 -5.78 22.44 6.17
CA LEU A 195 -5.93 23.86 6.41
C LEU A 195 -7.39 24.24 6.26
N ILE A 196 -7.88 25.07 7.17
CA ILE A 196 -9.27 25.54 7.19
C ILE A 196 -9.30 27.02 6.88
N GLY A 197 -9.98 27.39 5.83
CA GLY A 197 -10.28 28.78 5.46
C GLY A 197 -11.75 29.08 5.63
N VAL A 198 -12.09 30.23 6.22
CA VAL A 198 -13.47 30.69 6.42
C VAL A 198 -13.56 32.13 5.95
N ASP A 199 -14.49 32.43 5.03
CA ASP A 199 -14.74 33.77 4.49
C ASP A 199 -13.46 34.52 4.07
N GLY A 200 -12.59 33.84 3.31
CA GLY A 200 -11.35 34.42 2.79
C GLY A 200 -10.22 34.57 3.81
N LYS A 201 -10.38 34.09 5.04
CA LYS A 201 -9.34 34.12 6.09
C LYS A 201 -8.91 32.72 6.48
N LEU A 202 -7.61 32.53 6.77
CA LEU A 202 -7.13 31.32 7.39
C LEU A 202 -7.70 31.20 8.81
N ALA A 203 -8.55 30.21 9.05
CA ALA A 203 -9.13 29.96 10.35
C ALA A 203 -8.23 29.08 11.23
N GLY A 204 -7.64 28.03 10.65
CA GLY A 204 -6.80 27.11 11.38
C GLY A 204 -6.13 26.05 10.54
N VAL A 205 -5.39 25.22 11.24
CA VAL A 205 -4.72 24.02 10.72
C VAL A 205 -4.97 22.88 11.67
N ILE A 206 -5.41 21.75 11.15
CA ILE A 206 -5.46 20.47 11.88
C ILE A 206 -4.34 19.60 11.34
N ALA A 207 -3.48 19.10 12.24
CA ALA A 207 -2.43 18.15 11.91
C ALA A 207 -2.79 16.77 12.46
N ALA A 208 -2.55 15.75 11.65
CA ALA A 208 -2.75 14.36 12.05
C ALA A 208 -1.51 13.54 11.71
N ALA A 209 -1.22 12.57 12.55
CA ALA A 209 -0.16 11.59 12.32
C ALA A 209 -0.74 10.19 12.24
N ASP A 210 -0.19 9.38 11.34
CA ASP A 210 -0.52 7.97 11.20
C ASP A 210 0.70 7.14 11.62
N THR A 211 0.51 6.26 12.58
CA THR A 211 1.58 5.50 13.21
C THR A 211 2.14 4.44 12.25
N VAL A 212 3.45 4.41 12.10
CA VAL A 212 4.15 3.36 11.35
C VAL A 212 3.97 2.01 12.05
N LYS A 213 3.60 0.98 11.29
CA LYS A 213 3.46 -0.38 11.82
C LYS A 213 4.81 -0.91 12.31
N PRO A 214 4.90 -1.48 13.51
CA PRO A 214 6.15 -2.10 13.98
C PRO A 214 6.69 -3.20 13.04
N SER A 215 5.78 -3.89 12.33
CA SER A 215 6.12 -4.90 11.34
C SER A 215 6.70 -4.34 10.04
N ALA A 216 6.33 -3.10 9.65
CA ALA A 216 6.76 -2.50 8.39
C ALA A 216 8.27 -2.29 8.33
N LYS A 217 8.88 -1.77 9.41
CA LYS A 217 10.34 -1.59 9.50
C LYS A 217 11.10 -2.90 9.34
N LYS A 218 10.60 -3.97 9.99
CA LYS A 218 11.20 -5.32 9.87
C LYS A 218 11.06 -5.86 8.44
N ALA A 219 9.90 -5.69 7.84
CA ALA A 219 9.62 -6.16 6.48
C ALA A 219 10.51 -5.44 5.45
N ILE A 220 10.66 -4.12 5.56
CA ILE A 220 11.54 -3.33 4.68
C ILE A 220 13.00 -3.77 4.82
N ALA A 221 13.48 -3.95 6.06
CA ALA A 221 14.84 -4.43 6.29
C ALA A 221 15.07 -5.83 5.67
N ALA A 222 14.08 -6.72 5.78
CA ALA A 222 14.15 -8.05 5.16
C ALA A 222 14.17 -7.99 3.63
N LEU A 223 13.32 -7.14 3.01
CA LEU A 223 13.30 -6.94 1.55
C LEU A 223 14.64 -6.38 1.04
N LYS A 224 15.18 -5.37 1.71
CA LYS A 224 16.50 -4.81 1.39
C LYS A 224 17.62 -5.85 1.56
N GLY A 225 17.53 -6.70 2.58
CA GLY A 225 18.46 -7.82 2.79
C GLY A 225 18.43 -8.86 1.66
N LEU A 226 17.32 -8.98 0.93
CA LEU A 226 17.19 -9.80 -0.28
C LEU A 226 17.65 -9.07 -1.55
N GLY A 227 18.17 -7.85 -1.47
CA GLY A 227 18.58 -7.04 -2.61
C GLY A 227 17.42 -6.40 -3.38
N ILE A 228 16.21 -6.35 -2.80
CA ILE A 228 15.03 -5.74 -3.42
C ILE A 228 15.01 -4.24 -3.10
N GLU A 229 14.89 -3.42 -4.13
CA GLU A 229 14.65 -1.99 -3.96
C GLU A 229 13.25 -1.75 -3.42
N VAL A 230 13.14 -0.86 -2.42
CA VAL A 230 11.84 -0.53 -1.81
C VAL A 230 11.54 0.95 -2.04
N ALA A 231 10.42 1.23 -2.69
CA ALA A 231 9.89 2.57 -2.87
C ALA A 231 8.55 2.71 -2.17
N MET A 232 8.23 3.93 -1.73
CA MET A 232 6.95 4.27 -1.13
C MET A 232 6.15 5.18 -2.06
N ILE A 233 4.85 4.90 -2.22
CA ILE A 233 3.90 5.78 -2.89
C ILE A 233 2.92 6.36 -1.86
N THR A 234 2.58 7.63 -2.00
CA THR A 234 1.64 8.31 -1.12
C THR A 234 1.05 9.55 -1.79
N GLY A 235 -0.17 9.92 -1.40
CA GLY A 235 -0.79 11.20 -1.76
C GLY A 235 -0.36 12.37 -0.87
N ASP A 236 0.48 12.15 0.15
CA ASP A 236 0.96 13.17 1.07
C ASP A 236 2.02 14.10 0.44
N HIS A 237 2.31 15.17 1.15
CA HIS A 237 3.40 16.07 0.79
C HIS A 237 4.75 15.33 0.84
N ARG A 238 5.64 15.61 -0.14
CA ARG A 238 6.94 14.94 -0.26
C ARG A 238 7.76 14.92 1.03
N LYS A 239 7.79 16.02 1.78
CA LYS A 239 8.51 16.11 3.06
C LYS A 239 7.98 15.10 4.11
N VAL A 240 6.65 14.91 4.18
CA VAL A 240 6.03 13.90 5.06
C VAL A 240 6.48 12.50 4.67
N ALA A 241 6.48 12.20 3.37
CA ALA A 241 6.96 10.93 2.85
C ALA A 241 8.44 10.67 3.20
N GLU A 242 9.29 11.70 3.07
CA GLU A 242 10.71 11.62 3.42
C GLU A 242 10.94 11.34 4.93
N VAL A 243 10.12 11.93 5.81
CA VAL A 243 10.20 11.66 7.26
C VAL A 243 9.85 10.21 7.56
N VAL A 244 8.71 9.72 7.03
CA VAL A 244 8.29 8.33 7.19
C VAL A 244 9.30 7.36 6.57
N GLY A 245 9.85 7.70 5.39
CA GLY A 245 10.88 6.90 4.75
C GLY A 245 12.15 6.78 5.60
N LYS A 246 12.60 7.87 6.23
CA LYS A 246 13.74 7.85 7.16
C LYS A 246 13.46 7.02 8.43
N GLU A 247 12.25 7.06 8.94
CA GLU A 247 11.85 6.26 10.11
C GLU A 247 11.86 4.76 9.77
N LEU A 248 11.46 4.42 8.55
CA LEU A 248 11.40 3.03 8.07
C LEU A 248 12.78 2.46 7.68
N GLY A 249 13.80 3.29 7.46
CA GLY A 249 15.15 2.91 7.05
C GLY A 249 15.29 2.91 5.54
#